data_579a26183e6c2dfac8c498e93c32cdb8
#
_entry.id   579a26183e6c2dfac8c498e93c32cdb8
#
_cell.length_a   1.000
_cell.length_b   1.000
_cell.length_c   1.000
_cell.angle_alpha   90.00
_cell.angle_beta   90.00
_cell.angle_gamma   90.00
#
_symmetry.space_group_name_H-M   'P 1'
#
loop_
_entity.id
_entity.type
_entity.pdbx_description
1 polymer ?
#
loop_
_entity_poly.entity_id
_entity_poly.type
_entity_poly.pdbx_seq_one_letter_code
_entity_poly.pdbx_strand_id
1 'polypeptide(L)'
;MSVPYWRLSGFYFFYFATLGGFLPYWSLYLKNGGFDPIEIGELSALLVGTRIIAPNLWGLIADHTGKSLRIIRIASFFAAFLFTGFLFAENYFWFAWITIGFSFFWNAVLPQFEAVTLFHLKNEPHRYSRIRLWGSVGFIVTVLGIGRLLDSQPVAILPVVIAALLILSWWITLIIPEADDVISYGPASFGMMKIIKKPEVLAFFTVNILLQISHAPYYVFYSIYLKHYHYSATITGLLWALGVFAEIVLFVYMKGLLRRCTLRAILLVSLLLATGRWLIIGWCADYLGLLILAQILHAATFGGAHVAAIHLVHLYFGQQHQGKGQALYSSLSFGLGGMLGSLYSGYYWELMGSKFVYSMAAVSCGIAFVIAYIWVDRENAQNTAALG
;
A
#
# COMPACT_ATOMS: atom_id res chain seq x y z
N MET A 1 -10.62 -8.49 -29.75
CA MET A 1 -11.45 -9.00 -28.64
C MET A 1 -11.98 -7.82 -27.85
N SER A 2 -13.24 -7.86 -27.39
CA SER A 2 -13.78 -6.81 -26.51
C SER A 2 -13.08 -6.88 -25.15
N VAL A 3 -12.79 -5.72 -24.54
CA VAL A 3 -12.19 -5.64 -23.21
C VAL A 3 -13.07 -6.38 -22.17
N PRO A 4 -12.55 -7.35 -21.42
CA PRO A 4 -13.34 -8.09 -20.42
C PRO A 4 -13.55 -7.25 -19.15
N TYR A 5 -14.20 -6.09 -19.30
CA TYR A 5 -14.34 -5.03 -18.29
C TYR A 5 -14.77 -5.55 -16.91
N TRP A 6 -15.88 -6.32 -16.85
CA TRP A 6 -16.43 -6.79 -15.56
C TRP A 6 -15.54 -7.84 -14.88
N ARG A 7 -14.84 -8.66 -15.65
CA ARG A 7 -13.92 -9.68 -15.10
C ARG A 7 -12.68 -9.04 -14.50
N LEU A 8 -12.10 -8.05 -15.19
CA LEU A 8 -10.98 -7.26 -14.68
C LEU A 8 -11.40 -6.43 -13.46
N SER A 9 -12.53 -5.74 -13.53
CA SER A 9 -13.10 -4.94 -12.42
C SER A 9 -13.40 -5.81 -11.20
N GLY A 10 -13.96 -7.02 -11.41
CA GLY A 10 -14.26 -7.98 -10.35
C GLY A 10 -13.02 -8.43 -9.59
N PHE A 11 -11.90 -8.66 -10.31
CA PHE A 11 -10.64 -8.97 -9.63
C PHE A 11 -10.17 -7.82 -8.74
N TYR A 12 -10.12 -6.58 -9.26
CA TYR A 12 -9.75 -5.43 -8.42
C TYR A 12 -10.69 -5.28 -7.22
N PHE A 13 -12.00 -5.46 -7.42
CA PHE A 13 -12.96 -5.39 -6.34
C PHE A 13 -12.61 -6.39 -5.23
N PHE A 14 -12.50 -7.69 -5.50
CA PHE A 14 -12.25 -8.70 -4.48
C PHE A 14 -10.84 -8.64 -3.89
N TYR A 15 -9.83 -8.30 -4.69
CA TYR A 15 -8.46 -8.10 -4.18
C TYR A 15 -8.41 -6.98 -3.14
N PHE A 16 -9.01 -5.83 -3.44
CA PHE A 16 -9.05 -4.70 -2.51
C PHE A 16 -10.10 -4.86 -1.43
N ALA A 17 -11.15 -5.63 -1.65
CA ALA A 17 -12.07 -6.08 -0.60
C ALA A 17 -11.31 -6.89 0.48
N THR A 18 -10.46 -7.83 0.05
CA THR A 18 -9.58 -8.57 0.97
C THR A 18 -8.67 -7.61 1.75
N LEU A 19 -8.08 -6.62 1.09
CA LEU A 19 -7.24 -5.62 1.75
C LEU A 19 -8.05 -4.76 2.73
N GLY A 20 -9.31 -4.41 2.40
CA GLY A 20 -10.23 -3.67 3.27
C GLY A 20 -10.65 -4.45 4.51
N GLY A 21 -10.68 -5.78 4.43
CA GLY A 21 -10.88 -6.64 5.61
C GLY A 21 -9.60 -6.82 6.42
N PHE A 22 -8.47 -7.00 5.73
CA PHE A 22 -7.20 -7.31 6.35
C PHE A 22 -6.58 -6.08 7.03
N LEU A 23 -6.35 -5.00 6.30
CA LEU A 23 -5.54 -3.87 6.75
C LEU A 23 -6.10 -3.19 8.02
N PRO A 24 -7.42 -2.86 8.12
CA PRO A 24 -7.94 -2.20 9.30
C PRO A 24 -8.15 -3.12 10.51
N TYR A 25 -8.39 -4.42 10.31
CA TYR A 25 -8.91 -5.27 11.39
C TYR A 25 -8.00 -6.43 11.77
N TRP A 26 -6.96 -6.76 10.97
CA TRP A 26 -6.10 -7.90 11.24
C TRP A 26 -5.33 -7.77 12.57
N SER A 27 -4.80 -6.58 12.84
CA SER A 27 -4.10 -6.33 14.11
C SER A 27 -5.04 -6.41 15.33
N LEU A 28 -6.31 -6.05 15.16
CA LEU A 28 -7.34 -6.28 16.22
C LEU A 28 -7.57 -7.77 16.47
N TYR A 29 -7.58 -8.58 15.41
CA TYR A 29 -7.70 -10.03 15.53
C TYR A 29 -6.48 -10.61 16.26
N LEU A 30 -5.26 -10.23 15.87
CA LEU A 30 -4.03 -10.66 16.55
C LEU A 30 -4.05 -10.24 18.04
N LYS A 31 -4.38 -8.98 18.34
CA LYS A 31 -4.48 -8.50 19.74
C LYS A 31 -5.51 -9.27 20.57
N ASN A 32 -6.65 -9.61 19.97
CA ASN A 32 -7.67 -10.43 20.63
C ASN A 32 -7.23 -11.89 20.82
N GLY A 33 -6.37 -12.39 19.96
CA GLY A 33 -5.72 -13.71 20.05
C GLY A 33 -4.59 -13.78 21.09
N GLY A 34 -4.30 -12.66 21.79
CA GLY A 34 -3.32 -12.62 22.87
C GLY A 34 -1.91 -12.19 22.43
N PHE A 35 -1.71 -11.87 21.15
CA PHE A 35 -0.40 -11.39 20.65
C PHE A 35 -0.07 -10.01 21.25
N ASP A 36 1.16 -9.86 21.69
CA ASP A 36 1.67 -8.59 22.18
C ASP A 36 1.99 -7.61 21.03
N PRO A 37 2.24 -6.32 21.32
CA PRO A 37 2.56 -5.35 20.28
C PRO A 37 3.82 -5.66 19.47
N ILE A 38 4.83 -6.30 20.08
CA ILE A 38 6.07 -6.70 19.40
C ILE A 38 5.74 -7.76 18.36
N GLU A 39 5.04 -8.82 18.76
CA GLU A 39 4.60 -9.90 17.87
C GLU A 39 3.72 -9.40 16.72
N ILE A 40 2.79 -8.47 17.01
CA ILE A 40 1.95 -7.83 15.99
C ILE A 40 2.80 -7.03 14.99
N GLY A 41 3.79 -6.28 15.48
CA GLY A 41 4.74 -5.53 14.67
C GLY A 41 5.60 -6.43 13.78
N GLU A 42 6.10 -7.54 14.34
CA GLU A 42 6.92 -8.52 13.61
C GLU A 42 6.10 -9.26 12.53
N LEU A 43 4.90 -9.74 12.85
CA LEU A 43 4.01 -10.37 11.86
C LEU A 43 3.63 -9.39 10.73
N SER A 44 3.39 -8.12 11.07
CA SER A 44 3.17 -7.07 10.07
C SER A 44 4.42 -6.78 9.23
N ALA A 45 5.60 -6.81 9.84
CA ALA A 45 6.87 -6.65 9.14
C ALA A 45 7.15 -7.82 8.18
N LEU A 46 6.86 -9.06 8.58
CA LEU A 46 6.96 -10.23 7.71
C LEU A 46 6.02 -10.11 6.51
N LEU A 47 4.77 -9.67 6.75
CA LEU A 47 3.78 -9.48 5.70
C LEU A 47 4.25 -8.52 4.60
N VAL A 48 4.75 -7.36 5.00
CA VAL A 48 5.19 -6.34 4.04
C VAL A 48 6.61 -6.57 3.54
N GLY A 49 7.47 -7.22 4.33
CA GLY A 49 8.84 -7.55 3.97
C GLY A 49 8.94 -8.46 2.76
N THR A 50 7.99 -9.37 2.55
CA THR A 50 7.94 -10.20 1.33
C THR A 50 7.78 -9.39 0.05
N ARG A 51 7.30 -8.13 0.10
CA ARG A 51 7.25 -7.21 -1.05
C ARG A 51 8.62 -6.84 -1.60
N ILE A 52 9.68 -7.02 -0.82
CA ILE A 52 11.05 -6.79 -1.29
C ILE A 52 11.44 -7.81 -2.35
N ILE A 53 11.01 -9.05 -2.18
CA ILE A 53 11.46 -10.19 -2.99
C ILE A 53 10.36 -10.70 -3.93
N ALA A 54 9.15 -10.92 -3.43
CA ALA A 54 8.11 -11.64 -4.15
C ALA A 54 7.74 -11.02 -5.50
N PRO A 55 7.47 -9.71 -5.65
CA PRO A 55 7.11 -9.15 -6.96
C PRO A 55 8.21 -9.29 -7.99
N ASN A 56 9.47 -9.14 -7.57
CA ASN A 56 10.63 -9.25 -8.47
C ASN A 56 10.84 -10.69 -8.95
N LEU A 57 10.77 -11.66 -8.03
CA LEU A 57 10.94 -13.08 -8.36
C LEU A 57 9.83 -13.56 -9.29
N TRP A 58 8.56 -13.27 -8.93
CA TRP A 58 7.42 -13.66 -9.75
C TRP A 58 7.37 -12.92 -11.08
N GLY A 59 7.84 -11.66 -11.14
CA GLY A 59 8.03 -10.92 -12.37
C GLY A 59 9.03 -11.61 -13.30
N LEU A 60 10.20 -12.01 -12.80
CA LEU A 60 11.19 -12.76 -13.58
C LEU A 60 10.62 -14.08 -14.13
N ILE A 61 9.84 -14.83 -13.32
CA ILE A 61 9.18 -16.06 -13.76
C ILE A 61 8.15 -15.75 -14.85
N ALA A 62 7.38 -14.67 -14.70
CA ALA A 62 6.40 -14.24 -15.69
C ALA A 62 7.06 -13.86 -17.02
N ASP A 63 8.13 -13.07 -16.98
CA ASP A 63 8.89 -12.64 -18.16
C ASP A 63 9.51 -13.84 -18.90
N HIS A 64 10.04 -14.80 -18.14
CA HIS A 64 10.66 -16.00 -18.74
C HIS A 64 9.64 -16.99 -19.33
N THR A 65 8.47 -17.10 -18.73
CA THR A 65 7.43 -18.06 -19.15
C THR A 65 6.44 -17.48 -20.16
N GLY A 66 6.29 -16.15 -20.23
CA GLY A 66 5.26 -15.48 -21.01
C GLY A 66 3.82 -15.73 -20.52
N LYS A 67 3.63 -16.26 -19.29
CA LYS A 67 2.33 -16.74 -18.79
C LYS A 67 1.86 -16.04 -17.52
N SER A 68 1.81 -14.71 -17.52
CA SER A 68 1.44 -13.92 -16.35
C SER A 68 0.11 -14.31 -15.72
N LEU A 69 -0.93 -14.58 -16.51
CA LEU A 69 -2.24 -14.95 -15.97
C LEU A 69 -2.20 -16.32 -15.26
N ARG A 70 -1.41 -17.26 -15.76
CA ARG A 70 -1.21 -18.56 -15.08
C ARG A 70 -0.53 -18.39 -13.73
N ILE A 71 0.46 -17.51 -13.65
CA ILE A 71 1.14 -17.16 -12.39
C ILE A 71 0.15 -16.53 -11.40
N ILE A 72 -0.67 -15.59 -11.86
CA ILE A 72 -1.71 -14.96 -11.04
C ILE A 72 -2.66 -16.00 -10.46
N ARG A 73 -3.14 -16.96 -11.28
CA ARG A 73 -4.03 -18.05 -10.84
C ARG A 73 -3.38 -18.91 -9.76
N ILE A 74 -2.12 -19.33 -9.98
CA ILE A 74 -1.35 -20.14 -9.04
C ILE A 74 -1.09 -19.36 -7.75
N ALA A 75 -0.60 -18.12 -7.85
CA ALA A 75 -0.29 -17.32 -6.69
C ALA A 75 -1.56 -16.97 -5.87
N SER A 76 -2.67 -16.64 -6.52
CA SER A 76 -3.94 -16.39 -5.83
C SER A 76 -4.47 -17.64 -5.13
N PHE A 77 -4.33 -18.82 -5.75
CA PHE A 77 -4.71 -20.09 -5.12
C PHE A 77 -3.89 -20.36 -3.86
N PHE A 78 -2.55 -20.30 -3.97
CA PHE A 78 -1.69 -20.55 -2.81
C PHE A 78 -1.84 -19.49 -1.73
N ALA A 79 -2.08 -18.22 -2.09
CA ALA A 79 -2.40 -17.19 -1.11
C ALA A 79 -3.69 -17.53 -0.35
N ALA A 80 -4.77 -17.90 -1.04
CA ALA A 80 -6.02 -18.29 -0.39
C ALA A 80 -5.86 -19.56 0.45
N PHE A 81 -5.19 -20.58 -0.08
CA PHE A 81 -4.95 -21.86 0.60
C PHE A 81 -4.13 -21.69 1.89
N LEU A 82 -2.98 -21.00 1.80
CA LEU A 82 -2.11 -20.78 2.95
C LEU A 82 -2.79 -19.90 4.01
N PHE A 83 -3.59 -18.92 3.59
CA PHE A 83 -4.33 -18.08 4.53
C PHE A 83 -5.30 -18.89 5.39
N THR A 84 -5.90 -19.97 4.88
CA THR A 84 -6.76 -20.84 5.69
C THR A 84 -6.02 -21.49 6.86
N GLY A 85 -4.70 -21.57 6.81
CA GLY A 85 -3.89 -22.03 7.93
C GLY A 85 -4.07 -21.22 9.22
N PHE A 86 -4.43 -19.92 9.12
CA PHE A 86 -4.73 -19.10 10.30
C PHE A 86 -5.96 -19.60 11.09
N LEU A 87 -6.83 -20.40 10.48
CA LEU A 87 -7.99 -21.01 11.18
C LEU A 87 -7.58 -22.11 12.14
N PHE A 88 -6.36 -22.64 12.00
CA PHE A 88 -5.82 -23.76 12.75
C PHE A 88 -4.54 -23.40 13.53
N ALA A 89 -4.02 -22.18 13.32
CA ALA A 89 -2.80 -21.74 13.98
C ALA A 89 -3.07 -21.35 15.43
N GLU A 90 -2.26 -21.88 16.37
CA GLU A 90 -2.45 -21.66 17.80
C GLU A 90 -1.36 -20.79 18.44
N ASN A 91 -0.23 -20.58 17.76
CA ASN A 91 0.91 -19.87 18.33
C ASN A 91 1.64 -19.01 17.30
N TYR A 92 2.49 -18.10 17.80
CA TYR A 92 3.27 -17.16 17.01
C TYR A 92 4.09 -17.82 15.88
N PHE A 93 4.70 -18.96 16.13
CA PHE A 93 5.54 -19.65 15.14
C PHE A 93 4.73 -20.01 13.87
N TRP A 94 3.55 -20.61 14.03
CA TRP A 94 2.67 -20.92 12.90
C TRP A 94 2.13 -19.66 12.22
N PHE A 95 1.76 -18.63 13.00
CA PHE A 95 1.35 -17.35 12.41
C PHE A 95 2.44 -16.73 11.56
N ALA A 96 3.71 -16.77 11.99
CA ALA A 96 4.84 -16.25 11.24
C ALA A 96 5.05 -16.99 9.91
N TRP A 97 5.07 -18.31 9.93
CA TRP A 97 5.25 -19.11 8.71
C TRP A 97 4.10 -18.96 7.72
N ILE A 98 2.86 -18.96 8.21
CA ILE A 98 1.68 -18.73 7.37
C ILE A 98 1.73 -17.32 6.79
N THR A 99 2.10 -16.31 7.58
CA THR A 99 2.24 -14.93 7.11
C THR A 99 3.27 -14.82 5.99
N ILE A 100 4.46 -15.42 6.14
CA ILE A 100 5.50 -15.43 5.11
C ILE A 100 4.97 -16.11 3.83
N GLY A 101 4.44 -17.32 3.96
CA GLY A 101 3.93 -18.10 2.82
C GLY A 101 2.78 -17.38 2.11
N PHE A 102 1.77 -16.97 2.85
CA PHE A 102 0.62 -16.23 2.33
C PHE A 102 1.05 -14.94 1.62
N SER A 103 1.83 -14.10 2.29
CA SER A 103 2.22 -12.79 1.75
C SER A 103 3.19 -12.90 0.57
N PHE A 104 4.02 -13.92 0.51
CA PHE A 104 4.90 -14.19 -0.63
C PHE A 104 4.10 -14.39 -1.93
N PHE A 105 3.02 -15.15 -1.87
CA PHE A 105 2.13 -15.33 -3.02
C PHE A 105 1.23 -14.12 -3.23
N TRP A 106 0.63 -13.57 -2.17
CA TRP A 106 -0.28 -12.42 -2.26
C TRP A 106 0.37 -11.18 -2.87
N ASN A 107 1.60 -10.84 -2.48
CA ASN A 107 2.32 -9.67 -2.97
C ASN A 107 2.78 -9.80 -4.43
N ALA A 108 2.77 -11.01 -5.00
CA ALA A 108 3.06 -11.24 -6.42
C ALA A 108 1.88 -10.87 -7.34
N VAL A 109 0.64 -11.01 -6.84
CA VAL A 109 -0.57 -11.03 -7.68
C VAL A 109 -0.88 -9.68 -8.32
N LEU A 110 -0.90 -8.60 -7.53
CA LEU A 110 -1.35 -7.29 -8.02
C LEU A 110 -0.46 -6.72 -9.14
N PRO A 111 0.88 -6.69 -9.04
CA PRO A 111 1.73 -6.17 -10.11
C PRO A 111 1.56 -6.92 -11.43
N GLN A 112 1.44 -8.25 -11.36
CA GLN A 112 1.21 -9.07 -12.54
C GLN A 112 -0.17 -8.82 -13.14
N PHE A 113 -1.19 -8.63 -12.29
CA PHE A 113 -2.54 -8.35 -12.76
C PHE A 113 -2.68 -6.97 -13.38
N GLU A 114 -1.93 -5.98 -12.91
CA GLU A 114 -1.87 -4.67 -13.55
C GLU A 114 -1.30 -4.76 -14.96
N ALA A 115 -0.25 -5.56 -15.17
CA ALA A 115 0.32 -5.81 -16.49
C ALA A 115 -0.69 -6.49 -17.43
N VAL A 116 -1.39 -7.53 -16.96
CA VAL A 116 -2.46 -8.21 -17.72
C VAL A 116 -3.61 -7.25 -18.06
N THR A 117 -3.99 -6.38 -17.10
CA THR A 117 -5.05 -5.38 -17.34
C THR A 117 -4.64 -4.40 -18.45
N LEU A 118 -3.44 -3.85 -18.39
CA LEU A 118 -2.92 -2.93 -19.38
C LEU A 118 -2.80 -3.59 -20.76
N PHE A 119 -2.42 -4.87 -20.80
CA PHE A 119 -2.42 -5.65 -22.04
C PHE A 119 -3.80 -5.72 -22.68
N HIS A 120 -4.85 -6.06 -21.93
CA HIS A 120 -6.24 -6.08 -22.44
C HIS A 120 -6.74 -4.69 -22.88
N LEU A 121 -6.10 -3.63 -22.36
CA LEU A 121 -6.45 -2.23 -22.64
C LEU A 121 -5.56 -1.57 -23.71
N LYS A 122 -4.77 -2.33 -24.49
CA LYS A 122 -3.83 -1.80 -25.50
C LYS A 122 -4.35 -0.60 -26.28
N ASN A 123 -5.59 -0.66 -26.73
CA ASN A 123 -6.22 0.36 -27.57
C ASN A 123 -7.10 1.35 -26.75
N GLU A 124 -7.29 1.14 -25.46
CA GLU A 124 -8.20 1.91 -24.61
C GLU A 124 -7.60 2.18 -23.21
N PRO A 125 -6.36 2.72 -23.12
CA PRO A 125 -5.67 2.89 -21.82
C PRO A 125 -6.42 3.82 -20.87
N HIS A 126 -7.28 4.72 -21.39
CA HIS A 126 -8.12 5.60 -20.59
C HIS A 126 -9.16 4.85 -19.73
N ARG A 127 -9.49 3.60 -20.06
CA ARG A 127 -10.40 2.76 -19.26
C ARG A 127 -9.72 2.16 -18.00
N TYR A 128 -8.39 2.18 -17.90
CA TYR A 128 -7.68 1.62 -16.75
C TYR A 128 -8.17 2.21 -15.42
N SER A 129 -8.29 3.53 -15.34
CA SER A 129 -8.77 4.19 -14.11
C SER A 129 -10.17 3.77 -13.69
N ARG A 130 -11.07 3.52 -14.66
CA ARG A 130 -12.45 3.05 -14.39
C ARG A 130 -12.46 1.62 -13.85
N ILE A 131 -11.62 0.74 -14.40
CA ILE A 131 -11.48 -0.64 -13.93
C ILE A 131 -10.83 -0.64 -12.53
N ARG A 132 -9.77 0.12 -12.34
CA ARG A 132 -9.02 0.20 -11.08
C ARG A 132 -9.85 0.81 -9.93
N LEU A 133 -10.80 1.71 -10.25
CA LEU A 133 -11.72 2.31 -9.29
C LEU A 133 -12.54 1.26 -8.51
N TRP A 134 -12.90 0.14 -9.15
CA TRP A 134 -13.60 -0.95 -8.47
C TRP A 134 -12.83 -1.53 -7.30
N GLY A 135 -11.50 -1.42 -7.30
CA GLY A 135 -10.70 -1.74 -6.13
C GLY A 135 -11.01 -0.83 -4.94
N SER A 136 -11.07 0.47 -5.13
CA SER A 136 -11.45 1.40 -4.05
C SER A 136 -12.87 1.16 -3.56
N VAL A 137 -13.80 0.83 -4.46
CA VAL A 137 -15.17 0.45 -4.09
C VAL A 137 -15.16 -0.83 -3.24
N GLY A 138 -14.42 -1.87 -3.66
CA GLY A 138 -14.28 -3.12 -2.91
C GLY A 138 -13.72 -2.90 -1.51
N PHE A 139 -12.67 -2.08 -1.38
CA PHE A 139 -12.11 -1.71 -0.08
C PHE A 139 -13.14 -1.02 0.81
N ILE A 140 -13.81 0.03 0.32
CA ILE A 140 -14.79 0.80 1.09
C ILE A 140 -15.97 -0.08 1.52
N VAL A 141 -16.55 -0.87 0.63
CA VAL A 141 -17.66 -1.76 0.94
C VAL A 141 -17.28 -2.76 2.03
N THR A 142 -16.10 -3.34 1.92
CA THR A 142 -15.64 -4.36 2.86
C THR A 142 -15.26 -3.77 4.21
N VAL A 143 -14.54 -2.65 4.24
CA VAL A 143 -14.16 -2.05 5.54
C VAL A 143 -15.39 -1.58 6.32
N LEU A 144 -16.42 -1.05 5.64
CA LEU A 144 -17.69 -0.68 6.28
C LEU A 144 -18.49 -1.91 6.72
N GLY A 145 -18.59 -2.92 5.85
CA GLY A 145 -19.32 -4.16 6.14
C GLY A 145 -18.72 -4.92 7.33
N ILE A 146 -17.40 -5.09 7.36
CA ILE A 146 -16.70 -5.75 8.46
C ILE A 146 -16.76 -4.89 9.73
N GLY A 147 -16.63 -3.57 9.64
CA GLY A 147 -16.81 -2.69 10.80
C GLY A 147 -18.16 -2.90 11.47
N ARG A 148 -19.24 -2.93 10.67
CA ARG A 148 -20.58 -3.21 11.18
C ARG A 148 -20.73 -4.62 11.75
N LEU A 149 -20.13 -5.60 11.09
CA LEU A 149 -20.14 -7.01 11.53
C LEU A 149 -19.45 -7.16 12.90
N LEU A 150 -18.30 -6.53 13.10
CA LEU A 150 -17.50 -6.63 14.32
C LEU A 150 -18.08 -5.87 15.53
N ASP A 151 -19.07 -5.02 15.33
CA ASP A 151 -19.83 -4.43 16.44
C ASP A 151 -20.82 -5.44 17.07
N SER A 152 -21.19 -6.50 16.34
CA SER A 152 -22.15 -7.51 16.78
C SER A 152 -21.58 -8.92 16.89
N GLN A 153 -20.47 -9.20 16.22
CA GLN A 153 -19.82 -10.50 16.17
C GLN A 153 -18.40 -10.44 16.73
N PRO A 154 -17.90 -11.53 17.33
CA PRO A 154 -16.52 -11.59 17.82
C PRO A 154 -15.55 -11.45 16.66
N VAL A 155 -14.40 -10.79 16.91
CA VAL A 155 -13.35 -10.58 15.90
C VAL A 155 -12.76 -11.89 15.36
N ALA A 156 -12.96 -13.00 16.04
CA ALA A 156 -12.58 -14.35 15.61
C ALA A 156 -13.20 -14.78 14.26
N ILE A 157 -14.29 -14.11 13.80
CA ILE A 157 -14.89 -14.37 12.47
C ILE A 157 -14.02 -13.83 11.32
N LEU A 158 -13.11 -12.91 11.60
CA LEU A 158 -12.37 -12.18 10.59
C LEU A 158 -11.54 -13.08 9.63
N PRO A 159 -10.78 -14.10 10.09
CA PRO A 159 -10.04 -14.98 9.18
C PRO A 159 -10.96 -15.71 8.19
N VAL A 160 -12.16 -16.12 8.62
CA VAL A 160 -13.13 -16.79 7.75
C VAL A 160 -13.61 -15.84 6.66
N VAL A 161 -13.94 -14.60 7.00
CA VAL A 161 -14.37 -13.58 6.03
C VAL A 161 -13.26 -13.27 5.04
N ILE A 162 -12.03 -13.08 5.51
CA ILE A 162 -10.88 -12.80 4.64
C ILE A 162 -10.56 -13.99 3.72
N ALA A 163 -10.61 -15.23 4.25
CA ALA A 163 -10.42 -16.44 3.45
C ALA A 163 -11.47 -16.54 2.32
N ALA A 164 -12.73 -16.24 2.63
CA ALA A 164 -13.80 -16.22 1.62
C ALA A 164 -13.53 -15.16 0.51
N LEU A 165 -13.07 -13.96 0.89
CA LEU A 165 -12.70 -12.91 -0.08
C LEU A 165 -11.50 -13.31 -0.94
N LEU A 166 -10.49 -13.97 -0.37
CA LEU A 166 -9.35 -14.51 -1.10
C LEU A 166 -9.77 -15.58 -2.11
N ILE A 167 -10.65 -16.51 -1.71
CA ILE A 167 -11.21 -17.55 -2.58
C ILE A 167 -11.98 -16.90 -3.73
N LEU A 168 -12.82 -15.90 -3.46
CA LEU A 168 -13.54 -15.16 -4.50
C LEU A 168 -12.59 -14.42 -5.44
N SER A 169 -11.53 -13.79 -4.90
CA SER A 169 -10.49 -13.16 -5.70
C SER A 169 -9.79 -14.16 -6.62
N TRP A 170 -9.42 -15.33 -6.10
CA TRP A 170 -8.88 -16.43 -6.92
C TRP A 170 -9.87 -16.89 -7.99
N TRP A 171 -11.13 -17.12 -7.63
CA TRP A 171 -12.15 -17.61 -8.57
C TRP A 171 -12.35 -16.67 -9.76
N ILE A 172 -12.35 -15.38 -9.53
CA ILE A 172 -12.42 -14.39 -10.62
C ILE A 172 -11.24 -14.54 -11.58
N THR A 173 -10.03 -14.89 -11.11
CA THR A 173 -8.87 -15.07 -12.00
C THR A 173 -9.09 -16.18 -13.03
N LEU A 174 -9.90 -17.21 -12.69
CA LEU A 174 -10.15 -18.38 -13.55
C LEU A 174 -11.00 -18.02 -14.79
N ILE A 175 -11.88 -17.03 -14.67
CA ILE A 175 -12.77 -16.61 -15.75
C ILE A 175 -12.20 -15.48 -16.62
N ILE A 176 -11.01 -14.95 -16.30
CA ILE A 176 -10.33 -13.95 -17.11
C ILE A 176 -9.68 -14.63 -18.31
N PRO A 177 -9.91 -14.12 -19.56
CA PRO A 177 -9.31 -14.68 -20.75
C PRO A 177 -7.79 -14.50 -20.75
N GLU A 178 -7.07 -15.45 -21.35
CA GLU A 178 -5.62 -15.37 -21.44
C GLU A 178 -5.19 -14.18 -22.32
N ALA A 179 -4.05 -13.60 -21.96
CA ALA A 179 -3.37 -12.57 -22.73
C ALA A 179 -2.13 -13.22 -23.34
N ASP A 180 -2.13 -13.38 -24.65
CA ASP A 180 -1.12 -14.19 -25.35
C ASP A 180 0.29 -13.57 -25.43
N ASP A 181 0.45 -12.29 -25.09
CA ASP A 181 1.75 -11.60 -25.14
C ASP A 181 1.98 -10.74 -23.91
N VAL A 182 2.87 -11.16 -23.05
CA VAL A 182 3.40 -10.34 -21.98
C VAL A 182 4.61 -9.56 -22.50
N ILE A 183 4.62 -8.27 -22.22
CA ILE A 183 5.75 -7.40 -22.53
C ILE A 183 6.95 -7.89 -21.73
N SER A 184 7.89 -8.57 -22.37
CA SER A 184 9.18 -8.92 -21.79
C SER A 184 9.95 -7.62 -21.52
N TYR A 185 10.21 -7.33 -20.27
CA TYR A 185 11.17 -6.31 -19.91
C TYR A 185 12.55 -6.84 -20.31
N GLY A 186 13.13 -6.23 -21.33
CA GLY A 186 14.45 -6.61 -21.87
C GLY A 186 15.53 -6.72 -20.79
N PRO A 187 16.68 -7.36 -21.12
CA PRO A 187 17.76 -7.66 -20.19
C PRO A 187 18.24 -6.42 -19.44
N ALA A 188 18.84 -6.65 -18.28
CA ALA A 188 19.35 -5.59 -17.40
C ALA A 188 20.24 -4.62 -18.20
N SER A 189 19.76 -3.40 -18.42
CA SER A 189 20.50 -2.41 -19.18
C SER A 189 21.65 -1.85 -18.35
N PHE A 190 22.82 -1.80 -18.95
CA PHE A 190 23.98 -1.09 -18.44
C PHE A 190 23.59 0.39 -18.19
N GLY A 191 23.80 0.88 -16.97
CA GLY A 191 23.57 2.29 -16.64
C GLY A 191 22.65 2.55 -15.44
N MET A 192 21.81 1.61 -15.03
CA MET A 192 20.88 1.79 -13.88
C MET A 192 21.63 2.14 -12.58
N MET A 193 22.79 1.52 -12.33
CA MET A 193 23.60 1.81 -11.15
C MET A 193 24.14 3.26 -11.13
N LYS A 194 24.39 3.85 -12.30
CA LYS A 194 24.78 5.26 -12.39
C LYS A 194 23.63 6.20 -12.02
N ILE A 195 22.41 5.83 -12.38
CA ILE A 195 21.20 6.60 -12.01
C ILE A 195 20.97 6.51 -10.50
N ILE A 196 21.01 5.32 -9.93
CA ILE A 196 20.75 5.11 -8.49
C ILE A 196 21.77 5.86 -7.61
N LYS A 197 23.04 5.97 -8.04
CA LYS A 197 24.09 6.65 -7.29
C LYS A 197 24.00 8.18 -7.30
N LYS A 198 23.10 8.76 -8.07
CA LYS A 198 22.91 10.22 -8.07
C LYS A 198 22.33 10.68 -6.73
N PRO A 199 22.84 11.78 -6.13
CA PRO A 199 22.39 12.26 -4.83
C PRO A 199 20.88 12.51 -4.75
N GLU A 200 20.29 13.08 -5.82
CA GLU A 200 18.85 13.35 -5.90
C GLU A 200 18.01 12.06 -5.92
N VAL A 201 18.52 10.97 -6.52
CA VAL A 201 17.84 9.67 -6.57
C VAL A 201 17.96 8.93 -5.23
N LEU A 202 19.12 8.98 -4.60
CA LEU A 202 19.30 8.46 -3.24
C LEU A 202 18.42 9.19 -2.24
N ALA A 203 18.37 10.53 -2.31
CA ALA A 203 17.49 11.34 -1.47
C ALA A 203 16.01 10.98 -1.72
N PHE A 204 15.59 10.82 -2.97
CA PHE A 204 14.24 10.39 -3.33
C PHE A 204 13.86 9.05 -2.67
N PHE A 205 14.72 8.04 -2.75
CA PHE A 205 14.45 6.76 -2.09
C PHE A 205 14.42 6.87 -0.57
N THR A 206 15.38 7.60 0.02
CA THR A 206 15.42 7.83 1.46
C THR A 206 14.15 8.52 1.97
N VAL A 207 13.68 9.56 1.27
CA VAL A 207 12.42 10.26 1.58
C VAL A 207 11.23 9.31 1.57
N ASN A 208 11.12 8.47 0.54
CA ASN A 208 10.00 7.54 0.43
C ASN A 208 10.08 6.39 1.44
N ILE A 209 11.27 5.92 1.82
CA ILE A 209 11.47 4.97 2.91
C ILE A 209 10.98 5.58 4.23
N LEU A 210 11.44 6.79 4.57
CA LEU A 210 11.04 7.50 5.79
C LEU A 210 9.53 7.78 5.83
N LEU A 211 8.94 8.14 4.69
CA LEU A 211 7.50 8.34 4.58
C LEU A 211 6.74 7.04 4.88
N GLN A 212 7.20 5.89 4.35
CA GLN A 212 6.54 4.61 4.63
C GLN A 212 6.80 4.10 6.06
N ILE A 213 7.97 4.35 6.62
CA ILE A 213 8.23 4.14 8.07
C ILE A 213 7.19 4.90 8.90
N SER A 214 6.91 6.15 8.53
CA SER A 214 5.94 6.99 9.26
C SER A 214 4.49 6.51 9.14
N HIS A 215 4.13 5.83 8.05
CA HIS A 215 2.78 5.28 7.84
C HIS A 215 2.54 3.95 8.57
N ALA A 216 3.59 3.23 8.93
CA ALA A 216 3.45 1.90 9.53
C ALA A 216 2.64 1.88 10.84
N PRO A 217 2.81 2.82 11.82
CA PRO A 217 1.96 2.83 13.00
C PRO A 217 0.46 2.94 12.69
N TYR A 218 0.13 3.68 11.64
CA TYR A 218 -1.24 3.80 11.17
C TYR A 218 -1.75 2.47 10.60
N TYR A 219 -0.99 1.80 9.75
CA TYR A 219 -1.42 0.53 9.17
C TYR A 219 -1.46 -0.62 10.17
N VAL A 220 -0.60 -0.60 11.18
CA VAL A 220 -0.50 -1.70 12.15
C VAL A 220 -1.37 -1.46 13.39
N PHE A 221 -1.33 -0.26 13.97
CA PHE A 221 -1.88 -0.02 15.30
C PHE A 221 -3.08 0.92 15.37
N TYR A 222 -3.46 1.60 14.27
CA TYR A 222 -4.51 2.62 14.31
C TYR A 222 -5.84 2.10 14.84
N SER A 223 -6.28 0.92 14.39
CA SER A 223 -7.55 0.35 14.85
C SER A 223 -7.49 -0.14 16.32
N ILE A 224 -6.33 -0.66 16.75
CA ILE A 224 -6.10 -0.97 18.18
C ILE A 224 -6.14 0.32 18.99
N TYR A 225 -5.54 1.39 18.48
CA TYR A 225 -5.52 2.69 19.13
C TYR A 225 -6.91 3.30 19.25
N LEU A 226 -7.72 3.27 18.20
CA LEU A 226 -9.10 3.73 18.22
C LEU A 226 -9.95 2.92 19.23
N LYS A 227 -9.77 1.60 19.29
CA LYS A 227 -10.44 0.74 20.27
C LYS A 227 -10.08 1.11 21.70
N HIS A 228 -8.83 1.51 21.96
CA HIS A 228 -8.40 2.01 23.28
C HIS A 228 -9.15 3.30 23.68
N TYR A 229 -9.51 4.15 22.70
CA TYR A 229 -10.33 5.34 22.89
C TYR A 229 -11.85 5.07 22.76
N HIS A 230 -12.28 3.80 22.90
CA HIS A 230 -13.66 3.36 22.91
C HIS A 230 -14.44 3.60 21.61
N TYR A 231 -13.77 3.84 20.47
CA TYR A 231 -14.44 3.90 19.19
C TYR A 231 -14.88 2.51 18.74
N SER A 232 -16.11 2.41 18.20
CA SER A 232 -16.67 1.16 17.67
C SER A 232 -15.92 0.73 16.39
N ALA A 233 -16.07 -0.55 16.02
CA ALA A 233 -15.50 -1.06 14.76
C ALA A 233 -16.14 -0.37 13.54
N THR A 234 -17.43 0.01 13.61
CA THR A 234 -18.10 0.81 12.58
C THR A 234 -17.44 2.18 12.40
N ILE A 235 -17.16 2.93 13.49
CA ILE A 235 -16.48 4.24 13.39
C ILE A 235 -15.07 4.07 12.84
N THR A 236 -14.34 3.04 13.28
CA THR A 236 -13.04 2.70 12.74
C THR A 236 -13.11 2.47 11.23
N GLY A 237 -14.08 1.66 10.76
CA GLY A 237 -14.31 1.41 9.34
C GLY A 237 -14.65 2.67 8.55
N LEU A 238 -15.49 3.56 9.11
CA LEU A 238 -15.84 4.84 8.49
C LEU A 238 -14.62 5.75 8.33
N LEU A 239 -13.74 5.82 9.32
CA LEU A 239 -12.51 6.61 9.23
C LEU A 239 -11.56 6.06 8.15
N TRP A 240 -11.39 4.74 8.05
CA TRP A 240 -10.62 4.13 6.97
C TRP A 240 -11.24 4.38 5.59
N ALA A 241 -12.56 4.21 5.47
CA ALA A 241 -13.29 4.47 4.22
C ALA A 241 -13.17 5.94 3.80
N LEU A 242 -13.23 6.88 4.75
CA LEU A 242 -13.07 8.31 4.50
C LEU A 242 -11.69 8.63 3.92
N GLY A 243 -10.61 8.02 4.44
CA GLY A 243 -9.27 8.17 3.89
C GLY A 243 -9.20 7.78 2.41
N VAL A 244 -9.71 6.59 2.07
CA VAL A 244 -9.74 6.11 0.68
C VAL A 244 -10.67 6.95 -0.21
N PHE A 245 -11.81 7.39 0.32
CA PHE A 245 -12.69 8.29 -0.41
C PHE A 245 -12.03 9.63 -0.72
N ALA A 246 -11.33 10.22 0.24
CA ALA A 246 -10.56 11.45 0.04
C ALA A 246 -9.46 11.29 -1.01
N GLU A 247 -8.80 10.11 -1.09
CA GLU A 247 -7.85 9.81 -2.16
C GLU A 247 -8.52 9.79 -3.55
N ILE A 248 -9.70 9.17 -3.68
CA ILE A 248 -10.44 9.15 -4.94
C ILE A 248 -10.72 10.59 -5.39
N VAL A 249 -11.19 11.44 -4.47
CA VAL A 249 -11.44 12.86 -4.75
C VAL A 249 -10.16 13.56 -5.21
N LEU A 250 -9.05 13.36 -4.50
CA LEU A 250 -7.76 13.94 -4.87
C LEU A 250 -7.34 13.52 -6.29
N PHE A 251 -7.47 12.24 -6.63
CA PHE A 251 -7.07 11.72 -7.94
C PHE A 251 -7.90 12.30 -9.09
N VAL A 252 -9.18 12.62 -8.87
CA VAL A 252 -10.01 13.33 -9.87
C VAL A 252 -9.42 14.72 -10.18
N TYR A 253 -8.93 15.43 -9.17
CA TYR A 253 -8.34 16.77 -9.34
C TYR A 253 -6.84 16.76 -9.64
N MET A 254 -6.18 15.60 -9.61
CA MET A 254 -4.71 15.48 -9.71
C MET A 254 -4.16 16.07 -11.01
N LYS A 255 -4.86 15.89 -12.15
CA LYS A 255 -4.43 16.49 -13.43
C LYS A 255 -4.34 18.02 -13.37
N GLY A 256 -5.28 18.67 -12.65
CA GLY A 256 -5.26 20.12 -12.43
C GLY A 256 -4.12 20.54 -11.50
N LEU A 257 -3.86 19.76 -10.46
CA LEU A 257 -2.79 20.00 -9.49
C LEU A 257 -1.40 19.91 -10.15
N LEU A 258 -1.15 18.87 -10.94
CA LEU A 258 0.11 18.68 -11.67
C LEU A 258 0.40 19.77 -12.73
N ARG A 259 -0.63 20.48 -13.20
CA ARG A 259 -0.45 21.64 -14.09
C ARG A 259 -0.05 22.92 -13.37
N ARG A 260 -0.33 23.01 -12.07
CA ARG A 260 -0.15 24.24 -11.26
C ARG A 260 1.00 24.14 -10.27
N CYS A 261 1.38 22.92 -9.88
CA CYS A 261 2.36 22.68 -8.84
C CYS A 261 3.47 21.77 -9.37
N THR A 262 4.71 22.03 -8.98
CA THR A 262 5.85 21.14 -9.27
C THR A 262 5.74 19.84 -8.47
N LEU A 263 6.35 18.75 -8.96
CA LEU A 263 6.40 17.47 -8.26
C LEU A 263 7.04 17.62 -6.87
N ARG A 264 8.08 18.44 -6.78
CA ARG A 264 8.74 18.79 -5.52
C ARG A 264 7.78 19.47 -4.55
N ALA A 265 7.01 20.47 -4.99
CA ALA A 265 6.05 21.18 -4.14
C ALA A 265 4.98 20.23 -3.60
N ILE A 266 4.43 19.33 -4.45
CA ILE A 266 3.46 18.32 -4.03
C ILE A 266 4.06 17.42 -2.96
N LEU A 267 5.28 16.92 -3.17
CA LEU A 267 5.97 16.04 -2.21
C LEU A 267 6.22 16.75 -0.88
N LEU A 268 6.75 17.98 -0.90
CA LEU A 268 7.02 18.78 0.31
C LEU A 268 5.75 19.06 1.11
N VAL A 269 4.67 19.48 0.44
CA VAL A 269 3.38 19.71 1.09
C VAL A 269 2.84 18.40 1.69
N SER A 270 2.96 17.29 0.98
CA SER A 270 2.55 15.97 1.49
C SER A 270 3.31 15.59 2.77
N LEU A 271 4.62 15.81 2.81
CA LEU A 271 5.45 15.51 3.99
C LEU A 271 5.13 16.42 5.18
N LEU A 272 4.90 17.71 4.93
CA LEU A 272 4.51 18.66 5.98
C LEU A 272 3.14 18.29 6.57
N LEU A 273 2.16 18.00 5.71
CA LEU A 273 0.83 17.57 6.14
C LEU A 273 0.88 16.22 6.86
N ALA A 274 1.77 15.30 6.46
CA ALA A 274 1.98 14.03 7.15
C ALA A 274 2.51 14.25 8.57
N THR A 275 3.47 15.17 8.75
CA THR A 275 3.96 15.53 10.07
C THR A 275 2.83 16.00 10.99
N GLY A 276 1.99 16.93 10.53
CA GLY A 276 0.83 17.40 11.28
C GLY A 276 -0.20 16.31 11.53
N ARG A 277 -0.48 15.46 10.53
CA ARG A 277 -1.41 14.34 10.62
C ARG A 277 -1.03 13.36 11.71
N TRP A 278 0.24 12.98 11.81
CA TRP A 278 0.71 12.03 12.83
C TRP A 278 0.60 12.61 14.25
N LEU A 279 0.87 13.91 14.41
CA LEU A 279 0.68 14.59 15.69
C LEU A 279 -0.81 14.64 16.07
N ILE A 280 -1.71 14.94 15.12
CA ILE A 280 -3.15 14.91 15.36
C ILE A 280 -3.59 13.51 15.82
N ILE A 281 -3.22 12.45 15.10
CA ILE A 281 -3.60 11.08 15.47
C ILE A 281 -3.03 10.72 16.85
N GLY A 282 -1.76 11.02 17.09
CA GLY A 282 -1.09 10.60 18.33
C GLY A 282 -1.55 11.34 19.59
N TRP A 283 -1.98 12.60 19.46
CA TRP A 283 -2.25 13.45 20.63
C TRP A 283 -3.71 13.86 20.79
N CYS A 284 -4.51 13.75 19.73
CA CYS A 284 -5.88 14.26 19.71
C CYS A 284 -6.90 13.16 19.40
N ALA A 285 -6.60 11.91 19.75
CA ALA A 285 -7.48 10.77 19.44
C ALA A 285 -8.85 10.85 20.15
N ASP A 286 -8.98 11.59 21.25
CA ASP A 286 -10.24 11.86 21.94
C ASP A 286 -11.24 12.68 21.11
N TYR A 287 -10.73 13.43 20.10
CA TYR A 287 -11.54 14.34 19.30
C TYR A 287 -11.83 13.76 17.92
N LEU A 288 -13.02 13.17 17.74
CA LEU A 288 -13.43 12.57 16.47
C LEU A 288 -13.30 13.54 15.27
N GLY A 289 -13.60 14.83 15.47
CA GLY A 289 -13.46 15.83 14.41
C GLY A 289 -12.02 15.98 13.90
N LEU A 290 -11.02 15.89 14.78
CA LEU A 290 -9.60 15.91 14.41
C LEU A 290 -9.16 14.61 13.74
N LEU A 291 -9.72 13.47 14.16
CA LEU A 291 -9.50 12.19 13.46
C LEU A 291 -10.10 12.22 12.04
N ILE A 292 -11.28 12.80 11.85
CA ILE A 292 -11.88 13.03 10.52
C ILE A 292 -10.95 13.90 9.65
N LEU A 293 -10.45 15.00 10.18
CA LEU A 293 -9.46 15.84 9.48
C LEU A 293 -8.22 15.04 9.11
N ALA A 294 -7.67 14.26 10.04
CA ALA A 294 -6.51 13.40 9.79
C ALA A 294 -6.77 12.38 8.67
N GLN A 295 -7.99 11.85 8.53
CA GLN A 295 -8.35 10.95 7.42
C GLN A 295 -8.48 11.69 6.07
N ILE A 296 -9.00 12.92 6.07
CA ILE A 296 -9.02 13.73 4.85
C ILE A 296 -7.59 14.07 4.40
N LEU A 297 -6.70 14.40 5.33
CA LEU A 297 -5.29 14.65 5.06
C LEU A 297 -4.57 13.43 4.49
N HIS A 298 -5.09 12.20 4.70
CA HIS A 298 -4.52 10.97 4.11
C HIS A 298 -4.38 11.06 2.59
N ALA A 299 -5.35 11.65 1.92
CA ALA A 299 -5.30 11.85 0.47
C ALA A 299 -4.02 12.59 0.02
N ALA A 300 -3.66 13.68 0.69
CA ALA A 300 -2.45 14.42 0.38
C ALA A 300 -1.19 13.66 0.83
N THR A 301 -1.20 13.12 2.05
CA THR A 301 0.00 12.52 2.68
C THR A 301 0.40 11.18 2.08
N PHE A 302 -0.55 10.44 1.52
CA PHE A 302 -0.33 9.18 0.81
C PHE A 302 -0.55 9.33 -0.70
N GLY A 303 -1.76 9.68 -1.13
CA GLY A 303 -2.12 9.77 -2.54
C GLY A 303 -1.29 10.81 -3.30
N GLY A 304 -1.17 12.03 -2.77
CA GLY A 304 -0.36 13.11 -3.36
C GLY A 304 1.13 12.77 -3.45
N ALA A 305 1.70 12.26 -2.35
CA ALA A 305 3.09 11.82 -2.30
C ALA A 305 3.36 10.68 -3.28
N HIS A 306 2.44 9.70 -3.37
CA HIS A 306 2.58 8.56 -4.29
C HIS A 306 2.58 9.01 -5.76
N VAL A 307 1.66 9.90 -6.15
CA VAL A 307 1.64 10.43 -7.52
C VAL A 307 2.93 11.19 -7.84
N ALA A 308 3.38 12.06 -6.93
CA ALA A 308 4.65 12.77 -7.11
C ALA A 308 5.82 11.77 -7.25
N ALA A 309 5.85 10.72 -6.43
CA ALA A 309 6.88 9.69 -6.48
C ALA A 309 6.89 8.93 -7.81
N ILE A 310 5.74 8.51 -8.34
CA ILE A 310 5.66 7.82 -9.64
C ILE A 310 6.17 8.71 -10.78
N HIS A 311 5.82 9.99 -10.78
CA HIS A 311 6.31 10.94 -11.78
C HIS A 311 7.82 11.20 -11.63
N LEU A 312 8.36 11.29 -10.40
CA LEU A 312 9.80 11.41 -10.15
C LEU A 312 10.56 10.16 -10.59
N VAL A 313 10.01 8.95 -10.39
CA VAL A 313 10.58 7.73 -10.95
C VAL A 313 10.68 7.82 -12.48
N HIS A 314 9.61 8.28 -13.16
CA HIS A 314 9.64 8.46 -14.60
C HIS A 314 10.69 9.49 -15.03
N LEU A 315 10.82 10.60 -14.31
CA LEU A 315 11.81 11.65 -14.57
C LEU A 315 13.26 11.14 -14.41
N TYR A 316 13.56 10.44 -13.32
CA TYR A 316 14.91 9.99 -13.01
C TYR A 316 15.37 8.78 -13.84
N PHE A 317 14.47 7.85 -14.11
CA PHE A 317 14.79 6.58 -14.80
C PHE A 317 14.48 6.61 -16.29
N GLY A 318 13.70 7.58 -16.78
CA GLY A 318 13.27 7.67 -18.18
C GLY A 318 12.44 6.47 -18.62
N GLN A 319 11.98 6.47 -19.88
CA GLN A 319 11.15 5.39 -20.43
C GLN A 319 11.83 4.02 -20.41
N GLN A 320 13.14 3.99 -20.66
CA GLN A 320 13.91 2.75 -20.80
C GLN A 320 14.03 1.97 -19.47
N HIS A 321 14.06 2.67 -18.31
CA HIS A 321 14.28 2.06 -17.01
C HIS A 321 13.08 2.23 -16.06
N GLN A 322 11.97 2.79 -16.54
CA GLN A 322 10.81 3.14 -15.72
C GLN A 322 10.26 1.95 -14.91
N GLY A 323 10.08 0.79 -15.54
CA GLY A 323 9.57 -0.41 -14.85
C GLY A 323 10.49 -0.87 -13.71
N LYS A 324 11.81 -0.86 -13.92
CA LYS A 324 12.80 -1.20 -12.89
C LYS A 324 12.86 -0.14 -11.79
N GLY A 325 12.74 1.14 -12.14
CA GLY A 325 12.65 2.24 -11.19
C GLY A 325 11.41 2.12 -10.29
N GLN A 326 10.25 1.77 -10.86
CA GLN A 326 9.00 1.53 -10.10
C GLN A 326 9.10 0.30 -9.20
N ALA A 327 9.70 -0.80 -9.68
CA ALA A 327 9.93 -1.99 -8.88
C ALA A 327 10.84 -1.68 -7.68
N LEU A 328 11.93 -0.93 -7.90
CA LEU A 328 12.84 -0.49 -6.84
C LEU A 328 12.13 0.45 -5.83
N TYR A 329 11.35 1.40 -6.33
CA TYR A 329 10.52 2.28 -5.51
C TYR A 329 9.56 1.48 -4.63
N SER A 330 8.86 0.50 -5.20
CA SER A 330 7.93 -0.34 -4.46
C SER A 330 8.64 -1.19 -3.39
N SER A 331 9.74 -1.83 -3.76
CA SER A 331 10.51 -2.70 -2.83
C SER A 331 11.13 -1.91 -1.68
N LEU A 332 11.74 -0.77 -1.96
CA LEU A 332 12.41 0.04 -0.93
C LEU A 332 11.40 0.82 -0.07
N SER A 333 10.41 1.46 -0.69
CA SER A 333 9.45 2.26 0.07
C SER A 333 8.46 1.37 0.82
N PHE A 334 7.60 0.66 0.11
CA PHE A 334 6.55 -0.16 0.74
C PHE A 334 7.09 -1.43 1.38
N GLY A 335 8.10 -2.08 0.78
CA GLY A 335 8.73 -3.27 1.34
C GLY A 335 9.60 -2.94 2.54
N LEU A 336 10.78 -2.34 2.30
CA LEU A 336 11.76 -2.06 3.35
C LEU A 336 11.26 -1.01 4.36
N GLY A 337 10.73 0.14 3.87
CA GLY A 337 10.19 1.18 4.74
C GLY A 337 9.02 0.70 5.59
N GLY A 338 8.08 -0.04 4.99
CA GLY A 338 6.95 -0.64 5.72
C GLY A 338 7.41 -1.69 6.75
N MET A 339 8.38 -2.54 6.41
CA MET A 339 8.95 -3.54 7.31
C MET A 339 9.63 -2.88 8.53
N LEU A 340 10.56 -1.95 8.29
CA LEU A 340 11.24 -1.24 9.36
C LEU A 340 10.27 -0.44 10.24
N GLY A 341 9.28 0.20 9.60
CA GLY A 341 8.24 0.94 10.30
C GLY A 341 7.35 0.05 11.18
N SER A 342 6.98 -1.15 10.69
CA SER A 342 6.18 -2.11 11.48
C SER A 342 6.96 -2.62 12.70
N LEU A 343 8.26 -2.96 12.51
CA LEU A 343 9.13 -3.40 13.61
C LEU A 343 9.25 -2.31 14.67
N TYR A 344 9.68 -1.09 14.27
CA TYR A 344 9.85 -0.03 15.26
C TYR A 344 8.54 0.29 15.98
N SER A 345 7.39 0.25 15.26
CA SER A 345 6.09 0.50 15.85
C SER A 345 5.75 -0.53 16.92
N GLY A 346 5.96 -1.84 16.64
CA GLY A 346 5.72 -2.91 17.61
C GLY A 346 6.57 -2.77 18.87
N TYR A 347 7.89 -2.63 18.71
CA TYR A 347 8.81 -2.52 19.82
C TYR A 347 8.56 -1.29 20.71
N TYR A 348 8.32 -0.12 20.12
CA TYR A 348 8.13 1.10 20.91
C TYR A 348 6.69 1.32 21.36
N TRP A 349 5.69 0.63 20.78
CA TRP A 349 4.30 0.72 21.24
C TRP A 349 4.15 0.25 22.69
N GLU A 350 4.79 -0.86 23.03
CA GLU A 350 4.79 -1.40 24.39
C GLU A 350 5.64 -0.56 25.34
N LEU A 351 6.87 -0.21 24.92
CA LEU A 351 7.87 0.43 25.78
C LEU A 351 7.56 1.90 26.09
N MET A 352 7.11 2.65 25.09
CA MET A 352 7.02 4.12 25.14
C MET A 352 5.58 4.64 24.89
N GLY A 353 4.69 3.75 24.48
CA GLY A 353 3.28 4.07 24.22
C GLY A 353 3.01 4.68 22.84
N SER A 354 1.73 4.74 22.51
CA SER A 354 1.22 5.19 21.21
C SER A 354 1.61 6.62 20.84
N LYS A 355 1.56 7.56 21.81
CA LYS A 355 1.91 8.96 21.58
C LYS A 355 3.36 9.13 21.13
N PHE A 356 4.28 8.38 21.73
CA PHE A 356 5.69 8.36 21.33
C PHE A 356 5.82 7.85 19.89
N VAL A 357 5.19 6.72 19.56
CA VAL A 357 5.29 6.09 18.22
C VAL A 357 4.77 7.03 17.14
N TYR A 358 3.62 7.69 17.34
CA TYR A 358 3.13 8.69 16.37
C TYR A 358 3.99 9.95 16.31
N SER A 359 4.60 10.37 17.43
CA SER A 359 5.56 11.49 17.42
C SER A 359 6.81 11.15 16.61
N MET A 360 7.33 9.92 16.72
CA MET A 360 8.45 9.45 15.90
C MET A 360 8.07 9.34 14.41
N ALA A 361 6.83 8.96 14.09
CA ALA A 361 6.31 9.03 12.73
C ALA A 361 6.31 10.47 12.19
N ALA A 362 5.94 11.45 13.01
CA ALA A 362 6.01 12.86 12.65
C ALA A 362 7.45 13.33 12.44
N VAL A 363 8.38 12.95 13.32
CA VAL A 363 9.82 13.23 13.19
C VAL A 363 10.38 12.63 11.89
N SER A 364 10.03 11.37 11.57
CA SER A 364 10.43 10.73 10.32
C SER A 364 10.00 11.53 9.08
N CYS A 365 8.76 12.04 9.06
CA CYS A 365 8.28 12.92 7.99
C CYS A 365 8.99 14.27 7.97
N GLY A 366 9.30 14.86 9.14
CA GLY A 366 10.06 16.09 9.25
C GLY A 366 11.48 15.95 8.68
N ILE A 367 12.17 14.85 8.99
CA ILE A 367 13.48 14.53 8.42
C ILE A 367 13.35 14.33 6.89
N ALA A 368 12.35 13.59 6.45
CA ALA A 368 12.08 13.38 5.02
C ALA A 368 11.81 14.71 4.30
N PHE A 369 11.10 15.65 4.93
CA PHE A 369 10.87 16.99 4.39
C PHE A 369 12.18 17.76 4.19
N VAL A 370 13.09 17.77 5.18
CA VAL A 370 14.39 18.43 5.08
C VAL A 370 15.22 17.82 3.96
N ILE A 371 15.29 16.49 3.87
CA ILE A 371 16.02 15.79 2.81
C ILE A 371 15.42 16.13 1.43
N ALA A 372 14.09 16.06 1.29
CA ALA A 372 13.42 16.41 0.04
C ALA A 372 13.67 17.89 -0.35
N TYR A 373 13.62 18.80 0.62
CA TYR A 373 13.88 20.21 0.39
C TYR A 373 15.29 20.50 -0.11
N ILE A 374 16.30 19.75 0.33
CA ILE A 374 17.69 19.99 -0.03
C ILE A 374 18.06 19.33 -1.36
N TRP A 375 17.59 18.10 -1.62
CA TRP A 375 18.14 17.28 -2.71
C TRP A 375 17.12 16.82 -3.78
N VAL A 376 15.82 16.76 -3.50
CA VAL A 376 14.86 16.22 -4.48
C VAL A 376 14.44 17.30 -5.47
N ASP A 377 14.63 17.02 -6.79
CA ASP A 377 14.13 17.80 -7.95
C ASP A 377 14.44 19.33 -7.87
N ARG A 378 15.64 19.67 -7.41
CA ARG A 378 16.03 21.05 -7.17
C ARG A 378 16.28 21.83 -8.49
N GLU A 379 16.85 21.21 -9.49
CA GLU A 379 17.21 21.86 -10.76
C GLU A 379 15.97 22.24 -11.58
N ASN A 380 14.97 21.38 -11.65
CA ASN A 380 13.73 21.67 -12.35
C ASN A 380 12.91 22.78 -11.64
N ALA A 381 12.97 22.85 -10.34
CA ALA A 381 12.31 23.91 -9.57
C ALA A 381 12.95 25.29 -9.82
N GLN A 382 14.27 25.34 -10.01
CA GLN A 382 15.00 26.58 -10.32
C GLN A 382 14.72 27.05 -11.76
N ASN A 383 14.64 26.14 -12.71
CA ASN A 383 14.31 26.46 -14.11
C ASN A 383 12.88 26.95 -14.28
N THR A 384 11.92 26.45 -13.50
CA THR A 384 10.53 26.92 -13.52
C THR A 384 10.38 28.30 -12.86
N ALA A 385 11.16 28.60 -11.81
CA ALA A 385 11.18 29.91 -11.16
C ALA A 385 11.91 30.99 -11.98
N ALA A 386 12.81 30.60 -12.89
CA ALA A 386 13.52 31.53 -13.78
C ALA A 386 12.71 31.89 -15.05
N LEU A 387 11.63 31.18 -15.34
CA LEU A 387 10.74 31.40 -16.49
C LEU A 387 9.42 32.10 -16.14
N GLY A 388 9.15 32.40 -14.88
CA GLY A 388 8.01 33.18 -14.38
C GLY A 388 8.42 34.50 -13.77
#